data_2df25daf7cf365b2f79e191ac74a80f6
#
_entry.id   2df25daf7cf365b2f79e191ac74a80f6
#
_cell.length_a   1.000
_cell.length_b   1.000
_cell.length_c   1.000
_cell.angle_alpha   90.00
_cell.angle_beta   90.00
_cell.angle_gamma   90.00
#
_symmetry.space_group_name_H-M   'P 1'
#
loop_
_entity.id
_entity.type
_entity.pdbx_description
1 polymer ?
#
loop_
_entity_poly.entity_id
_entity_poly.type
_entity_poly.pdbx_seq_one_letter_code
_entity_poly.pdbx_strand_id
1 'polypeptide(L)'
;MKKAIHYINQFFAGIGGEDKADYAPQISEGVIGPAMAMNELLDAEITHTIVCGDNFMGSREKEAVEIILGFLEDKEFDMFIAGPAFQAGRYGFACGTICKAVKEKFNVPVITSMHEENPGVEMFRKDMPVFIGGKSAAKLRSDVKVMAAYANKLLSGAELLPASEEGYFERGIRHQVWRED
;
A
#
# COMPACT_ATOMS: atom_id res chain seq x y z
N MET A 1 1.52 20.57 7.36
CA MET A 1 2.24 19.43 6.77
C MET A 1 1.24 18.39 6.28
N LYS A 2 1.52 17.80 5.13
CA LYS A 2 0.68 16.73 4.60
C LYS A 2 0.75 15.51 5.49
N LYS A 3 -0.29 14.69 5.47
CA LYS A 3 -0.41 13.52 6.34
C LYS A 3 -0.64 12.27 5.52
N ALA A 4 -0.03 11.17 5.96
CA ALA A 4 -0.18 9.87 5.33
C ALA A 4 -0.51 8.82 6.39
N ILE A 5 -1.16 7.76 5.95
CA ILE A 5 -1.42 6.60 6.79
C ILE A 5 -0.82 5.38 6.10
N HIS A 6 -0.19 4.53 6.88
CA HIS A 6 0.54 3.38 6.36
C HIS A 6 -0.08 2.08 6.85
N TYR A 7 -0.16 1.10 5.95
CA TYR A 7 -0.70 -0.23 6.22
C TYR A 7 0.40 -1.27 6.10
N ILE A 8 0.54 -2.13 7.12
CA ILE A 8 1.49 -3.24 7.09
C ILE A 8 0.83 -4.49 7.69
N ASN A 9 1.48 -5.65 7.51
CA ASN A 9 0.96 -6.89 8.06
C ASN A 9 1.54 -7.18 9.45
N GLN A 10 1.09 -8.29 10.05
CA GLN A 10 1.51 -8.70 11.38
C GLN A 10 3.01 -8.99 11.49
N PHE A 11 3.60 -9.51 10.42
CA PHE A 11 5.02 -9.86 10.43
C PHE A 11 5.89 -8.61 10.52
N PHE A 12 5.63 -7.63 9.65
CA PHE A 12 6.44 -6.41 9.61
C PHE A 12 6.14 -5.49 10.78
N ALA A 13 5.03 -5.69 11.46
CA ALA A 13 4.74 -4.95 12.69
C ALA A 13 5.42 -5.57 13.93
N GLY A 14 6.07 -6.72 13.75
CA GLY A 14 6.71 -7.37 14.88
C GLY A 14 5.77 -8.13 15.79
N ILE A 15 4.53 -8.36 15.33
CA ILE A 15 3.53 -9.09 16.13
C ILE A 15 3.82 -10.59 16.08
N GLY A 16 4.16 -11.12 14.90
CA GLY A 16 4.50 -12.52 14.73
C GLY A 16 4.38 -12.95 13.28
N GLY A 17 4.68 -14.21 13.03
CA GLY A 17 4.63 -14.78 11.69
C GLY A 17 3.27 -15.39 11.40
N GLU A 18 3.30 -16.60 10.82
CA GLU A 18 2.07 -17.28 10.41
C GLU A 18 1.13 -17.54 11.60
N ASP A 19 1.68 -17.73 12.79
CA ASP A 19 0.90 -17.96 14.00
C ASP A 19 0.04 -16.74 14.38
N LYS A 20 0.36 -15.57 13.83
CA LYS A 20 -0.37 -14.32 14.08
C LYS A 20 -1.06 -13.79 12.84
N ALA A 21 -1.16 -14.59 11.79
CA ALA A 21 -1.76 -14.15 10.54
C ALA A 21 -3.26 -13.86 10.65
N ASP A 22 -3.91 -14.29 11.72
CA ASP A 22 -5.32 -13.97 11.98
C ASP A 22 -5.51 -12.72 12.85
N TYR A 23 -4.45 -11.94 13.02
CA TYR A 23 -4.49 -10.73 13.85
C TYR A 23 -5.51 -9.73 13.29
N ALA A 24 -6.50 -9.37 14.13
CA ALA A 24 -7.53 -8.43 13.70
C ALA A 24 -6.95 -7.05 13.46
N PRO A 25 -7.57 -6.25 12.56
CA PRO A 25 -7.04 -4.92 12.28
C PRO A 25 -6.92 -4.05 13.52
N GLN A 26 -5.78 -3.35 13.63
CA GLN A 26 -5.53 -2.40 14.71
C GLN A 26 -4.93 -1.14 14.09
N ILE A 27 -5.15 0.00 14.73
CA ILE A 27 -4.53 1.25 14.32
C ILE A 27 -3.77 1.85 15.50
N SER A 28 -2.58 2.37 15.24
CA SER A 28 -1.74 3.00 16.26
C SER A 28 -1.24 4.34 15.75
N GLU A 29 -1.07 5.30 16.66
CA GLU A 29 -0.43 6.55 16.31
C GLU A 29 1.04 6.32 16.06
N GLY A 30 1.58 7.05 15.07
CA GLY A 30 3.01 7.00 14.76
C GLY A 30 3.39 5.92 13.77
N VAL A 31 4.68 5.63 13.74
CA VAL A 31 5.27 4.72 12.74
C VAL A 31 5.69 3.41 13.38
N ILE A 32 5.45 2.30 12.66
CA ILE A 32 5.79 0.96 13.10
C ILE A 32 6.45 0.25 11.91
N GLY A 33 7.56 -0.45 12.17
CA GLY A 33 8.23 -1.25 11.15
C GLY A 33 8.61 -0.44 9.91
N PRO A 34 8.23 -0.90 8.71
CA PRO A 34 8.61 -0.20 7.48
C PRO A 34 8.15 1.26 7.40
N ALA A 35 7.15 1.64 8.19
CA ALA A 35 6.69 3.02 8.22
C ALA A 35 7.81 3.95 8.69
N MET A 36 8.73 3.45 9.50
CA MET A 36 9.85 4.27 9.98
C MET A 36 10.73 4.72 8.82
N ALA A 37 11.10 3.79 7.94
CA ALA A 37 11.91 4.12 6.78
C ALA A 37 11.16 5.02 5.80
N MET A 38 9.88 4.74 5.60
CA MET A 38 9.05 5.54 4.70
C MET A 38 8.93 6.98 5.21
N ASN A 39 8.68 7.14 6.50
CA ASN A 39 8.48 8.45 7.09
C ASN A 39 9.71 9.35 6.99
N GLU A 40 10.91 8.76 6.99
CA GLU A 40 12.14 9.52 6.84
C GLU A 40 12.28 10.15 5.46
N LEU A 41 11.67 9.54 4.45
CA LEU A 41 11.82 9.97 3.06
C LEU A 41 10.63 10.77 2.53
N LEU A 42 9.48 10.71 3.23
CA LEU A 42 8.28 11.40 2.77
C LEU A 42 8.29 12.87 3.15
N ASP A 43 7.74 13.70 2.26
CA ASP A 43 7.45 15.10 2.54
C ASP A 43 6.07 15.21 3.18
N ALA A 44 5.79 14.29 4.10
CA ALA A 44 4.53 14.19 4.83
C ALA A 44 4.82 13.45 6.12
N GLU A 45 3.90 13.58 7.06
CA GLU A 45 4.01 12.84 8.32
C GLU A 45 3.11 11.61 8.26
N ILE A 46 3.66 10.43 8.54
CA ILE A 46 2.85 9.23 8.74
C ILE A 46 2.28 9.32 10.16
N THR A 47 1.01 9.69 10.26
CA THR A 47 0.39 9.92 11.56
C THR A 47 -0.05 8.65 12.25
N HIS A 48 -0.39 7.63 11.46
CA HIS A 48 -0.90 6.36 11.99
C HIS A 48 -0.42 5.20 11.14
N THR A 49 -0.27 4.05 11.78
CA THR A 49 0.03 2.80 11.10
C THR A 49 -1.10 1.81 11.40
N ILE A 50 -1.61 1.17 10.37
CA ILE A 50 -2.62 0.13 10.51
C ILE A 50 -1.94 -1.22 10.32
N VAL A 51 -2.24 -2.15 11.22
CA VAL A 51 -1.70 -3.51 11.17
C VAL A 51 -2.86 -4.48 11.07
N CYS A 52 -2.77 -5.43 10.14
CA CYS A 52 -3.78 -6.46 10.00
C CYS A 52 -3.11 -7.76 9.58
N GLY A 53 -3.55 -8.86 10.13
CA GLY A 53 -3.01 -10.18 9.75
C GLY A 53 -3.40 -10.52 8.32
N ASP A 54 -2.46 -11.11 7.58
CA ASP A 54 -2.69 -11.46 6.18
C ASP A 54 -3.84 -12.45 6.02
N ASN A 55 -3.97 -13.40 6.95
CA ASN A 55 -5.04 -14.38 6.86
C ASN A 55 -6.38 -13.77 7.27
N PHE A 56 -6.39 -12.84 8.22
CA PHE A 56 -7.60 -12.13 8.58
C PHE A 56 -8.15 -11.38 7.36
N MET A 57 -7.27 -10.64 6.68
CA MET A 57 -7.69 -9.92 5.47
C MET A 57 -8.16 -10.89 4.39
N GLY A 58 -7.45 -12.01 4.19
CA GLY A 58 -7.79 -12.95 3.14
C GLY A 58 -9.08 -13.71 3.37
N SER A 59 -9.33 -14.16 4.63
CA SER A 59 -10.50 -14.98 4.94
C SER A 59 -11.71 -14.18 5.40
N ARG A 60 -11.50 -12.95 5.87
CA ARG A 60 -12.57 -12.08 6.38
C ARG A 60 -12.47 -10.70 5.74
N GLU A 61 -12.29 -10.68 4.43
CA GLU A 61 -12.00 -9.45 3.69
C GLU A 61 -13.01 -8.35 3.96
N LYS A 62 -14.29 -8.66 3.87
CA LYS A 62 -15.33 -7.65 4.05
C LYS A 62 -15.29 -7.04 5.44
N GLU A 63 -15.13 -7.88 6.45
CA GLU A 63 -15.05 -7.44 7.83
C GLU A 63 -13.81 -6.59 8.07
N ALA A 64 -12.66 -7.05 7.55
CA ALA A 64 -11.40 -6.33 7.72
C ALA A 64 -11.47 -4.95 7.09
N VAL A 65 -12.00 -4.87 5.87
CA VAL A 65 -12.12 -3.60 5.16
C VAL A 65 -13.04 -2.65 5.93
N GLU A 66 -14.19 -3.13 6.40
CA GLU A 66 -15.12 -2.30 7.16
C GLU A 66 -14.49 -1.74 8.43
N ILE A 67 -13.75 -2.58 9.16
CA ILE A 67 -13.07 -2.13 10.37
C ILE A 67 -12.05 -1.05 10.05
N ILE A 68 -11.23 -1.28 9.05
CA ILE A 68 -10.17 -0.33 8.70
C ILE A 68 -10.75 0.99 8.18
N LEU A 69 -11.76 0.93 7.33
CA LEU A 69 -12.39 2.16 6.85
C LEU A 69 -13.01 2.93 8.02
N GLY A 70 -13.53 2.21 9.01
CA GLY A 70 -14.05 2.84 10.23
C GLY A 70 -12.97 3.56 11.02
N PHE A 71 -11.77 2.98 11.10
CA PHE A 71 -10.63 3.66 11.75
C PHE A 71 -10.31 4.99 11.09
N LEU A 72 -10.52 5.09 9.78
CA LEU A 72 -10.09 6.25 9.00
C LEU A 72 -11.13 7.36 8.92
N GLU A 73 -12.39 7.09 9.30
CA GLU A 73 -13.46 8.05 9.10
C GLU A 73 -13.25 9.36 9.86
N ASP A 74 -12.61 9.34 11.02
CA ASP A 74 -12.35 10.54 11.81
C ASP A 74 -10.93 11.06 11.62
N LYS A 75 -10.21 10.59 10.61
CA LYS A 75 -8.83 11.00 10.36
C LYS A 75 -8.77 11.89 9.13
N GLU A 76 -7.84 12.86 9.19
CA GLU A 76 -7.51 13.65 8.00
C GLU A 76 -6.19 13.13 7.45
N PHE A 77 -6.18 12.78 6.17
CA PHE A 77 -4.96 12.30 5.53
C PHE A 77 -5.02 12.61 4.05
N ASP A 78 -3.84 12.80 3.47
CA ASP A 78 -3.70 13.20 2.08
C ASP A 78 -3.31 12.03 1.19
N MET A 79 -2.88 10.92 1.78
CA MET A 79 -2.38 9.77 1.04
C MET A 79 -2.41 8.53 1.92
N PHE A 80 -2.60 7.37 1.27
CA PHE A 80 -2.58 6.08 1.95
C PHE A 80 -1.56 5.19 1.26
N ILE A 81 -0.68 4.56 2.04
CA ILE A 81 0.43 3.74 1.54
C ILE A 81 0.35 2.36 2.15
N ALA A 82 0.50 1.31 1.36
CA ALA A 82 0.50 -0.06 1.86
C ALA A 82 1.76 -0.80 1.42
N GLY A 83 2.33 -1.59 2.32
CA GLY A 83 3.51 -2.40 2.04
C GLY A 83 4.80 -1.66 2.24
N PRO A 84 5.87 -2.05 1.54
CA PRO A 84 5.93 -2.95 0.38
C PRO A 84 5.65 -4.41 0.73
N ALA A 85 5.06 -5.14 -0.20
CA ALA A 85 4.59 -6.51 0.03
C ALA A 85 5.56 -7.58 -0.47
N PHE A 86 6.54 -7.21 -1.26
CA PHE A 86 7.54 -8.13 -1.80
C PHE A 86 6.87 -9.24 -2.59
N GLN A 87 7.32 -10.50 -2.41
CA GLN A 87 6.74 -11.63 -3.13
C GLN A 87 5.63 -12.32 -2.34
N ALA A 88 5.27 -11.80 -1.16
CA ALA A 88 4.29 -12.43 -0.29
C ALA A 88 2.87 -12.23 -0.84
N GLY A 89 2.30 -13.30 -1.41
CA GLY A 89 1.02 -13.23 -2.13
C GLY A 89 -0.15 -12.75 -1.30
N ARG A 90 -0.32 -13.28 -0.09
CA ARG A 90 -1.41 -12.85 0.77
C ARG A 90 -1.26 -11.39 1.21
N TYR A 91 -0.02 -10.96 1.45
CA TYR A 91 0.25 -9.59 1.82
C TYR A 91 -0.02 -8.65 0.62
N GLY A 92 0.37 -9.06 -0.59
CA GLY A 92 0.06 -8.30 -1.79
C GLY A 92 -1.43 -8.15 -2.02
N PHE A 93 -2.19 -9.23 -1.81
CA PHE A 93 -3.65 -9.18 -1.88
C PHE A 93 -4.20 -8.19 -0.85
N ALA A 94 -3.69 -8.25 0.38
CA ALA A 94 -4.16 -7.37 1.45
C ALA A 94 -3.87 -5.91 1.13
N CYS A 95 -2.65 -5.61 0.67
CA CYS A 95 -2.27 -4.24 0.34
C CYS A 95 -3.15 -3.67 -0.77
N GLY A 96 -3.36 -4.42 -1.84
CA GLY A 96 -4.18 -3.95 -2.95
C GLY A 96 -5.63 -3.79 -2.56
N THR A 97 -6.17 -4.75 -1.79
CA THR A 97 -7.56 -4.72 -1.36
C THR A 97 -7.85 -3.47 -0.53
N ILE A 98 -7.00 -3.19 0.46
CA ILE A 98 -7.27 -2.03 1.32
C ILE A 98 -7.01 -0.71 0.60
N CYS A 99 -5.99 -0.65 -0.24
CA CYS A 99 -5.74 0.56 -1.03
C CYS A 99 -6.93 0.89 -1.93
N LYS A 100 -7.49 -0.12 -2.59
CA LYS A 100 -8.63 0.10 -3.47
C LYS A 100 -9.84 0.61 -2.68
N ALA A 101 -10.10 0.01 -1.53
CA ALA A 101 -11.22 0.41 -0.69
C ALA A 101 -11.07 1.85 -0.17
N VAL A 102 -9.86 2.21 0.26
CA VAL A 102 -9.57 3.57 0.75
C VAL A 102 -9.74 4.60 -0.37
N LYS A 103 -9.21 4.28 -1.55
CA LYS A 103 -9.32 5.17 -2.69
C LYS A 103 -10.77 5.42 -3.05
N GLU A 104 -11.58 4.37 -3.06
CA GLU A 104 -12.98 4.49 -3.44
C GLU A 104 -13.79 5.28 -2.42
N LYS A 105 -13.49 5.09 -1.13
CA LYS A 105 -14.27 5.77 -0.10
C LYS A 105 -13.81 7.20 0.16
N PHE A 106 -12.51 7.43 0.23
CA PHE A 106 -11.96 8.72 0.65
C PHE A 106 -11.44 9.59 -0.48
N ASN A 107 -11.32 9.02 -1.68
CA ASN A 107 -10.85 9.75 -2.86
C ASN A 107 -9.47 10.38 -2.65
N VAL A 108 -8.55 9.64 -2.05
CA VAL A 108 -7.17 10.07 -1.84
C VAL A 108 -6.24 9.18 -2.67
N PRO A 109 -5.04 9.68 -3.00
CA PRO A 109 -4.06 8.83 -3.68
C PRO A 109 -3.66 7.64 -2.81
N VAL A 110 -3.48 6.49 -3.45
CA VAL A 110 -3.02 5.27 -2.78
C VAL A 110 -1.89 4.66 -3.60
N ILE A 111 -0.90 4.10 -2.94
CA ILE A 111 0.21 3.41 -3.60
C ILE A 111 0.58 2.16 -2.82
N THR A 112 1.12 1.17 -3.53
CA THR A 112 1.68 -0.03 -2.92
C THR A 112 2.86 -0.50 -3.78
N SER A 113 3.56 -1.53 -3.33
CA SER A 113 4.71 -2.09 -4.05
C SER A 113 4.75 -3.60 -3.83
N MET A 114 5.12 -4.34 -4.87
CA MET A 114 5.28 -5.78 -4.75
C MET A 114 6.14 -6.30 -5.90
N HIS A 115 6.69 -7.51 -5.71
CA HIS A 115 7.52 -8.15 -6.72
C HIS A 115 6.66 -8.58 -7.91
N GLU A 116 7.27 -8.62 -9.11
CA GLU A 116 6.54 -8.95 -10.34
C GLU A 116 5.87 -10.32 -10.30
N GLU A 117 6.36 -11.25 -9.48
CA GLU A 117 5.77 -12.58 -9.34
C GLU A 117 4.62 -12.61 -8.33
N ASN A 118 4.36 -11.51 -7.65
CA ASN A 118 3.25 -11.45 -6.69
C ASN A 118 1.94 -11.38 -7.47
N PRO A 119 1.00 -12.30 -7.21
CA PRO A 119 -0.27 -12.27 -7.96
C PRO A 119 -1.07 -10.97 -7.77
N GLY A 120 -0.79 -10.20 -6.73
CA GLY A 120 -1.45 -8.91 -6.52
C GLY A 120 -1.18 -7.91 -7.64
N VAL A 121 -0.05 -8.06 -8.36
CA VAL A 121 0.25 -7.14 -9.46
C VAL A 121 -0.87 -7.15 -10.50
N GLU A 122 -1.24 -8.34 -10.97
CA GLU A 122 -2.30 -8.43 -11.99
C GLU A 122 -3.66 -8.03 -11.43
N MET A 123 -3.89 -8.27 -10.16
CA MET A 123 -5.17 -7.95 -9.54
C MET A 123 -5.39 -6.44 -9.41
N PHE A 124 -4.33 -5.66 -9.17
CA PHE A 124 -4.50 -4.28 -8.75
C PHE A 124 -3.82 -3.22 -9.61
N ARG A 125 -2.97 -3.60 -10.55
CA ARG A 125 -2.21 -2.62 -11.34
C ARG A 125 -3.09 -1.63 -12.11
N LYS A 126 -4.32 -2.01 -12.43
CA LYS A 126 -5.23 -1.12 -13.13
C LYS A 126 -5.86 -0.08 -12.22
N ASP A 127 -5.93 -0.38 -10.93
CA ASP A 127 -6.62 0.46 -9.96
C ASP A 127 -5.72 1.49 -9.31
N MET A 128 -4.42 1.24 -9.26
CA MET A 128 -3.48 2.09 -8.53
C MET A 128 -2.05 1.85 -8.98
N PRO A 129 -1.13 2.77 -8.68
CA PRO A 129 0.28 2.48 -8.91
C PRO A 129 0.75 1.35 -8.00
N VAL A 130 1.23 0.27 -8.61
CA VAL A 130 1.87 -0.84 -7.91
C VAL A 130 3.33 -0.79 -8.32
N PHE A 131 4.21 -0.39 -7.39
CA PHE A 131 5.61 -0.20 -7.72
C PHE A 131 6.33 -1.52 -7.84
N ILE A 132 7.28 -1.57 -8.77
CA ILE A 132 8.09 -2.75 -9.03
C ILE A 132 9.07 -2.89 -7.89
N GLY A 133 8.86 -3.89 -7.04
CA GLY A 133 9.63 -4.08 -5.83
C GLY A 133 10.46 -5.34 -5.84
N GLY A 134 11.25 -5.50 -4.78
CA GLY A 134 12.11 -6.66 -4.62
C GLY A 134 11.36 -7.88 -4.14
N LYS A 135 12.09 -8.99 -4.08
CA LYS A 135 11.53 -10.28 -3.70
C LYS A 135 11.31 -10.42 -2.21
N SER A 136 12.13 -9.76 -1.41
CA SER A 136 12.12 -9.96 0.04
C SER A 136 12.45 -8.67 0.77
N ALA A 137 12.35 -8.74 2.09
CA ALA A 137 12.62 -7.60 2.96
C ALA A 137 14.05 -7.07 2.80
N ALA A 138 14.96 -7.82 2.21
CA ALA A 138 16.30 -7.33 1.92
C ALA A 138 16.27 -6.11 1.00
N LYS A 139 15.18 -5.94 0.24
CA LYS A 139 15.01 -4.82 -0.68
C LYS A 139 14.15 -3.70 -0.10
N LEU A 140 13.85 -3.76 1.19
CA LEU A 140 12.95 -2.78 1.82
C LEU A 140 13.37 -1.34 1.53
N ARG A 141 14.64 -1.01 1.73
CA ARG A 141 15.09 0.37 1.59
C ARG A 141 14.94 0.89 0.15
N SER A 142 15.27 0.05 -0.83
CA SER A 142 15.14 0.47 -2.23
C SER A 142 13.68 0.59 -2.63
N ASP A 143 12.82 -0.33 -2.16
CA ASP A 143 11.40 -0.27 -2.47
C ASP A 143 10.76 0.98 -1.88
N VAL A 144 11.07 1.27 -0.62
CA VAL A 144 10.54 2.45 0.08
C VAL A 144 11.01 3.73 -0.61
N LYS A 145 12.26 3.76 -1.08
CA LYS A 145 12.80 4.94 -1.74
C LYS A 145 12.02 5.29 -3.02
N VAL A 146 11.70 4.27 -3.81
CA VAL A 146 10.95 4.48 -5.06
C VAL A 146 9.53 4.96 -4.74
N MET A 147 8.89 4.32 -3.77
CA MET A 147 7.53 4.70 -3.36
C MET A 147 7.50 6.14 -2.86
N ALA A 148 8.44 6.50 -1.99
CA ALA A 148 8.48 7.84 -1.41
C ALA A 148 8.74 8.92 -2.46
N ALA A 149 9.59 8.63 -3.44
CA ALA A 149 9.88 9.61 -4.49
C ALA A 149 8.62 9.96 -5.28
N TYR A 150 7.83 8.96 -5.62
CA TYR A 150 6.57 9.21 -6.33
C TYR A 150 5.55 9.90 -5.43
N ALA A 151 5.44 9.45 -4.19
CA ALA A 151 4.53 10.05 -3.22
C ALA A 151 4.82 11.54 -3.06
N ASN A 152 6.10 11.92 -2.98
CA ASN A 152 6.47 13.31 -2.82
C ASN A 152 6.08 14.15 -4.03
N LYS A 153 6.17 13.58 -5.23
CA LYS A 153 5.68 14.26 -6.43
C LYS A 153 4.18 14.51 -6.36
N LEU A 154 3.42 13.50 -5.94
CA LEU A 154 1.97 13.65 -5.79
C LEU A 154 1.64 14.75 -4.79
N LEU A 155 2.34 14.76 -3.66
CA LEU A 155 2.07 15.72 -2.59
C LEU A 155 2.43 17.16 -2.98
N SER A 156 3.42 17.34 -3.84
CA SER A 156 3.88 18.66 -4.26
C SER A 156 3.21 19.15 -5.53
N GLY A 157 2.45 18.30 -6.20
CA GLY A 157 1.85 18.65 -7.49
C GLY A 157 2.85 18.64 -8.65
N ALA A 158 4.00 17.99 -8.46
CA ALA A 158 5.01 17.92 -9.51
C ALA A 158 4.53 17.08 -10.69
N GLU A 159 5.15 17.23 -11.83
CA GLU A 159 4.80 16.48 -13.01
C GLU A 159 5.07 15.00 -12.82
N LEU A 160 4.09 14.17 -13.16
CA LEU A 160 4.23 12.71 -13.09
C LEU A 160 4.65 12.19 -14.45
N LEU A 161 5.57 11.23 -14.43
CA LEU A 161 6.12 10.63 -15.64
C LEU A 161 5.43 9.31 -15.94
N PRO A 162 5.66 8.71 -17.11
CA PRO A 162 5.10 7.38 -17.40
C PRO A 162 5.53 6.34 -16.37
N ALA A 163 4.76 5.27 -16.27
CA ALA A 163 4.99 4.20 -15.30
C ALA A 163 6.42 3.69 -15.32
N SER A 164 6.98 3.47 -16.50
CA SER A 164 8.33 2.92 -16.61
C SER A 164 9.39 3.83 -16.00
N GLU A 165 9.17 5.15 -16.01
CA GLU A 165 10.13 6.09 -15.45
C GLU A 165 9.89 6.33 -13.96
N GLU A 166 8.63 6.24 -13.50
CA GLU A 166 8.34 6.39 -12.08
C GLU A 166 8.62 5.11 -11.30
N GLY A 167 8.64 3.97 -11.96
CA GLY A 167 9.01 2.71 -11.31
C GLY A 167 7.83 1.83 -10.92
N TYR A 168 6.65 2.04 -11.49
CA TYR A 168 5.52 1.15 -11.20
C TYR A 168 5.12 0.38 -12.45
N PHE A 169 4.34 -0.70 -12.23
CA PHE A 169 3.86 -1.54 -13.34
C PHE A 169 2.86 -0.76 -14.17
N GLU A 170 2.94 -0.91 -15.49
CA GLU A 170 1.99 -0.25 -16.36
C GLU A 170 0.57 -0.65 -15.97
N ARG A 171 -0.33 0.33 -15.99
CA ARG A 171 -1.70 0.15 -15.50
C ARG A 171 -2.51 -0.76 -16.40
N GLY A 172 -1.95 -1.11 -17.53
CA GLY A 172 -2.63 -1.98 -18.45
C GLY A 172 -3.62 -1.23 -19.29
N ILE A 173 -4.21 -1.91 -20.18
CA ILE A 173 -5.01 -1.32 -21.14
C ILE A 173 -6.39 -1.34 -20.82
N ARG A 174 -6.72 -0.49 -21.00
CA ARG A 174 -8.06 -0.48 -20.81
C ARG A 174 -8.84 -0.66 -22.02
N HIS A 175 -7.18 -1.35 -22.11
CA HIS A 175 -7.54 -1.37 -22.92
C HIS A 175 -8.06 -1.63 -23.59
N GLN A 176 -7.79 -1.56 -23.73
CA GLN A 176 -8.18 -1.57 -24.29
C GLN A 176 -8.88 -1.78 -24.75
N VAL A 177 -8.67 -1.64 -24.87
CA VAL A 177 -9.33 -1.60 -25.34
C VAL A 177 -9.99 -1.70 -25.95
N TRP A 178 -9.87 -1.67 -26.29
CA TRP A 178 -10.52 -1.55 -26.80
C TRP A 178 -11.00 -1.60 -27.52
N ARG A 179 -11.01 -1.53 -27.72
CA ARG A 179 -11.50 -1.41 -28.26
C ARG A 179 -12.02 -1.40 -28.93
N GLU A 180 -11.74 -1.42 -29.09
CA GLU A 180 -12.26 -1.32 -29.67
C GLU A 180 -12.73 -1.27 -30.10
N ASP A 181 -12.48 -1.35 -30.54
CA ASP A 181 -12.99 -1.16 -30.88
C ASP A 181 -13.32 -1.24 -31.01
#